data_9f02f218ae1dba1b0b00357488bd43cb
#
_entry.id   9f02f218ae1dba1b0b00357488bd43cb
#
_cell.length_a   1.000
_cell.length_b   1.000
_cell.length_c   1.000
_cell.angle_alpha   90.00
_cell.angle_beta   90.00
_cell.angle_gamma   90.00
#
_symmetry.space_group_name_H-M   'P 1'
#
loop_
_entity.id
_entity.type
_entity.pdbx_description
1 polymer ?
#
loop_
_entity_poly.entity_id
_entity_poly.type
_entity_poly.pdbx_seq_one_letter_code
_entity_poly.pdbx_strand_id
1 'polypeptide(L)'
;MSGFAVHRAGKRGAIRFSVHLQPRASKNEIAGLHGSSLKVRVTAPPSEGLANEALIDFLSRALDIPRRNVCIVSGFSSRRKVVEISEVELEAIQRLAV
;
A
#
# COMPACT_ATOMS: atom_id res chain seq x y z
N MET A 1 -20.42 -3.70 0.96
CA MET A 1 -19.37 -3.80 1.97
C MET A 1 -18.04 -4.11 1.27
N SER A 2 -17.04 -3.32 1.56
CA SER A 2 -15.73 -3.51 0.97
C SER A 2 -15.06 -4.75 1.56
N GLY A 3 -14.41 -5.58 0.75
CA GLY A 3 -13.60 -6.69 1.22
C GLY A 3 -12.21 -6.29 1.70
N PHE A 4 -11.93 -5.00 1.75
CA PHE A 4 -10.62 -4.48 2.10
C PHE A 4 -10.36 -4.65 3.61
N ALA A 5 -9.36 -5.45 3.94
CA ALA A 5 -9.02 -5.74 5.33
C ALA A 5 -7.99 -4.73 5.84
N VAL A 6 -8.41 -3.91 6.79
CA VAL A 6 -7.59 -2.87 7.38
C VAL A 6 -7.54 -3.10 8.89
N HIS A 7 -6.34 -3.10 9.46
CA HIS A 7 -6.13 -3.39 10.88
C HIS A 7 -5.38 -2.26 11.55
N ARG A 8 -5.79 -1.91 12.76
CA ARG A 8 -5.02 -0.99 13.57
C ARG A 8 -3.77 -1.71 14.08
N ALA A 9 -2.61 -1.10 13.90
CA ALA A 9 -1.37 -1.62 14.45
C ALA A 9 -1.29 -1.27 15.94
N GLY A 10 -0.40 -1.94 16.66
CA GLY A 10 -0.21 -1.67 18.07
C GLY A 10 0.36 -0.30 18.39
N LYS A 11 0.93 0.39 17.41
CA LYS A 11 1.47 1.72 17.58
C LYS A 11 0.37 2.76 17.40
N ARG A 12 0.52 3.88 18.09
CA ARG A 12 -0.44 4.95 18.06
C ARG A 12 -0.61 5.50 16.64
N GLY A 13 -1.85 5.54 16.17
CA GLY A 13 -2.17 6.11 14.87
C GLY A 13 -1.68 5.32 13.66
N ALA A 14 -1.20 4.09 13.86
CA ALA A 14 -0.72 3.27 12.76
C ALA A 14 -1.79 2.30 12.29
N ILE A 15 -1.82 2.07 10.99
CA ILE A 15 -2.80 1.19 10.35
C ILE A 15 -2.06 0.26 9.39
N ARG A 16 -2.40 -1.02 9.41
CA ARG A 16 -1.82 -2.03 8.52
C ARG A 16 -2.85 -2.56 7.56
N PHE A 17 -2.42 -2.82 6.35
CA PHE A 17 -3.25 -3.50 5.35
C PHE A 17 -2.36 -4.20 4.33
N SER A 18 -2.95 -5.18 3.64
CA SER A 18 -2.23 -5.92 2.60
C SER A 18 -2.35 -5.21 1.27
N VAL A 19 -1.28 -5.26 0.51
CA VAL A 19 -1.23 -4.77 -0.86
C VAL A 19 -0.83 -5.92 -1.77
N HIS A 20 -1.54 -6.07 -2.88
CA HIS A 20 -1.13 -6.95 -3.96
C HIS A 20 -0.47 -6.07 -5.02
N LEU A 21 0.85 -6.15 -5.12
CA LEU A 21 1.63 -5.26 -5.98
C LEU A 21 1.89 -5.89 -7.33
N GLN A 22 1.54 -5.19 -8.39
CA GLN A 22 1.82 -5.61 -9.76
C GLN A 22 2.88 -4.67 -10.34
N PRO A 23 4.12 -5.15 -10.52
CA PRO A 23 5.18 -4.34 -11.14
C PRO A 23 5.07 -4.35 -12.67
N ARG A 24 5.87 -3.55 -13.33
CA ARG A 24 5.97 -3.45 -14.80
C ARG A 24 4.64 -3.13 -15.45
N ALA A 25 3.79 -2.39 -14.77
CA ALA A 25 2.51 -1.97 -15.31
C ALA A 25 2.70 -0.76 -16.23
N SER A 26 1.65 -0.42 -16.98
CA SER A 26 1.71 0.73 -17.88
C SER A 26 1.62 2.06 -17.14
N LYS A 27 1.07 2.05 -15.93
CA LYS A 27 0.97 3.26 -15.10
C LYS A 27 0.86 2.90 -13.63
N ASN A 28 1.12 3.87 -12.77
CA ASN A 28 0.94 3.71 -11.33
C ASN A 28 -0.52 4.02 -11.01
N GLU A 29 -1.22 3.07 -10.41
CA GLU A 29 -2.65 3.25 -10.09
C GLU A 29 -3.11 2.25 -9.05
N ILE A 30 -4.20 2.58 -8.39
CA ILE A 30 -4.94 1.62 -7.59
C ILE A 30 -5.94 0.94 -8.53
N ALA A 31 -5.94 -0.40 -8.53
CA ALA A 31 -6.76 -1.20 -9.43
C ALA A 31 -7.79 -2.03 -8.67
N GLY A 32 -8.40 -1.45 -7.64
CA GLY A 32 -9.42 -2.14 -6.85
C GLY A 32 -8.84 -3.09 -5.84
N LEU A 33 -9.50 -4.20 -5.62
CA LEU A 33 -9.10 -5.20 -4.64
C LEU A 33 -8.71 -6.50 -5.31
N HIS A 34 -7.78 -7.21 -4.68
CA HIS A 34 -7.41 -8.57 -5.01
C HIS A 34 -7.63 -9.38 -3.72
N GLY A 35 -8.77 -10.06 -3.63
CA GLY A 35 -9.21 -10.61 -2.37
C GLY A 35 -9.46 -9.49 -1.38
N SER A 36 -8.84 -9.56 -0.21
CA SER A 36 -8.93 -8.51 0.80
C SER A 36 -7.79 -7.51 0.73
N SER A 37 -6.91 -7.64 -0.27
CA SER A 37 -5.75 -6.77 -0.44
C SER A 37 -6.06 -5.65 -1.42
N LEU A 38 -5.49 -4.49 -1.19
CA LEU A 38 -5.56 -3.38 -2.15
C LEU A 38 -4.62 -3.71 -3.32
N LYS A 39 -5.16 -3.72 -4.54
CA LYS A 39 -4.34 -3.97 -5.71
C LYS A 39 -3.73 -2.66 -6.19
N VAL A 40 -2.40 -2.62 -6.25
CA VAL A 40 -1.67 -1.44 -6.70
C VAL A 40 -0.76 -1.85 -7.86
N ARG A 41 -0.83 -1.09 -8.94
CA ARG A 41 0.05 -1.27 -10.09
C ARG A 41 1.12 -0.20 -10.08
N VAL A 42 2.37 -0.60 -10.36
CA VAL A 42 3.46 0.36 -10.49
C VAL A 42 4.24 0.06 -11.77
N THR A 43 4.79 1.10 -12.37
CA THR A 43 5.58 0.94 -13.59
C THR A 43 6.96 0.38 -13.31
N ALA A 44 7.46 0.54 -12.09
CA ALA A 44 8.80 0.10 -11.71
C ALA A 44 8.94 -1.42 -11.80
N PRO A 45 10.14 -1.92 -12.13
CA PRO A 45 10.40 -3.36 -12.11
C PRO A 45 10.56 -3.86 -10.67
N PRO A 46 10.40 -5.17 -10.43
CA PRO A 46 10.49 -5.72 -9.08
C PRO A 46 11.92 -5.82 -8.54
N SER A 47 12.91 -5.65 -9.40
CA SER A 47 14.31 -5.85 -9.01
C SER A 47 14.83 -4.71 -8.15
N GLU A 48 15.77 -5.03 -7.27
CA GLU A 48 16.54 -4.07 -6.47
C GLU A 48 15.67 -3.14 -5.61
N GLY A 49 14.51 -3.62 -5.22
CA GLY A 49 13.62 -2.82 -4.37
C GLY A 49 12.91 -1.68 -5.08
N LEU A 50 13.00 -1.57 -6.39
CA LEU A 50 12.42 -0.44 -7.11
C LEU A 50 10.91 -0.42 -7.03
N ALA A 51 10.26 -1.59 -7.11
CA ALA A 51 8.80 -1.64 -6.99
C ALA A 51 8.34 -1.30 -5.57
N ASN A 52 9.12 -1.71 -4.55
CA ASN A 52 8.82 -1.37 -3.16
C ASN A 52 8.90 0.15 -2.95
N GLU A 53 9.95 0.77 -3.49
CA GLU A 53 10.09 2.22 -3.40
C GLU A 53 8.99 2.95 -4.14
N ALA A 54 8.59 2.43 -5.30
CA ALA A 54 7.49 3.00 -6.07
C ALA A 54 6.18 2.89 -5.30
N LEU A 55 5.94 1.78 -4.61
CA LEU A 55 4.75 1.61 -3.79
C LEU A 55 4.70 2.62 -2.65
N ILE A 56 5.82 2.79 -1.95
CA ILE A 56 5.90 3.75 -0.85
C ILE A 56 5.62 5.17 -1.37
N ASP A 57 6.27 5.54 -2.47
CA ASP A 57 6.07 6.85 -3.07
C ASP A 57 4.62 7.07 -3.49
N PHE A 58 4.04 6.06 -4.14
CA PHE A 58 2.66 6.15 -4.62
C PHE A 58 1.66 6.34 -3.47
N LEU A 59 1.80 5.54 -2.41
CA LEU A 59 0.89 5.64 -1.27
C LEU A 59 1.05 6.96 -0.53
N SER A 60 2.29 7.44 -0.38
CA SER A 60 2.53 8.71 0.29
C SER A 60 1.87 9.86 -0.47
N ARG A 61 1.94 9.84 -1.79
CA ARG A 61 1.28 10.87 -2.62
C ARG A 61 -0.23 10.74 -2.59
N ALA A 62 -0.75 9.53 -2.68
CA ALA A 62 -2.18 9.29 -2.67
C ALA A 62 -2.83 9.73 -1.37
N LEU A 63 -2.11 9.60 -0.27
CA LEU A 63 -2.61 9.96 1.06
C LEU A 63 -2.15 11.34 1.51
N ASP A 64 -1.30 11.99 0.73
CA ASP A 64 -0.74 13.30 1.05
C ASP A 64 -0.04 13.30 2.41
N ILE A 65 0.85 12.33 2.59
CA ILE A 65 1.63 12.17 3.82
C ILE A 65 3.11 11.99 3.46
N PRO A 66 4.02 12.23 4.42
CA PRO A 66 5.44 11.99 4.16
C PRO A 66 5.75 10.53 3.90
N ARG A 67 6.75 10.28 3.06
CA ARG A 67 7.19 8.91 2.77
C ARG A 67 7.58 8.13 4.04
N ARG A 68 8.16 8.81 5.01
CA ARG A 68 8.58 8.17 6.26
C ARG A 68 7.42 7.57 7.05
N ASN A 69 6.18 7.99 6.75
CA ASN A 69 5.00 7.46 7.40
C ASN A 69 4.51 6.16 6.76
N VAL A 70 5.10 5.76 5.63
CA VAL A 70 4.72 4.54 4.91
C VAL A 70 5.85 3.53 5.01
N CYS A 71 5.54 2.35 5.53
CA CYS A 71 6.54 1.31 5.76
C CYS A 71 6.03 -0.04 5.28
N ILE A 72 6.86 -0.79 4.58
CA ILE A 72 6.56 -2.17 4.24
C ILE A 72 7.08 -3.01 5.40
N VAL A 73 6.20 -3.77 6.05
CA VAL A 73 6.55 -4.54 7.24
C VAL A 73 6.73 -6.03 6.95
N SER A 74 6.21 -6.53 5.83
CA SER A 74 6.47 -7.89 5.40
C SER A 74 6.23 -8.03 3.91
N GLY A 75 6.73 -9.15 3.34
CA GLY A 75 6.54 -9.46 1.94
C GLY A 75 7.47 -8.69 1.02
N PHE A 76 8.70 -8.38 1.47
CA PHE A 76 9.63 -7.56 0.68
C PHE A 76 9.94 -8.15 -0.70
N SER A 77 9.95 -9.47 -0.82
CA SER A 77 10.25 -10.15 -2.08
C SER A 77 9.02 -10.82 -2.69
N SER A 78 7.84 -10.52 -2.17
CA SER A 78 6.59 -11.13 -2.59
C SER A 78 5.71 -10.08 -3.25
N ARG A 79 4.78 -10.50 -4.10
CA ARG A 79 3.77 -9.59 -4.63
C ARG A 79 2.78 -9.16 -3.57
N ARG A 80 2.55 -9.99 -2.58
CA ARG A 80 1.69 -9.63 -1.45
C ARG A 80 2.57 -9.03 -0.36
N LYS A 81 2.27 -7.78 -0.02
CA LYS A 81 3.01 -7.03 0.98
C LYS A 81 2.08 -6.58 2.06
N VAL A 82 2.61 -6.40 3.26
CA VAL A 82 1.88 -5.72 4.33
C VAL A 82 2.54 -4.38 4.53
N VAL A 83 1.74 -3.33 4.46
CA VAL A 83 2.21 -1.97 4.71
C VAL A 83 1.64 -1.46 6.01
N GLU A 84 2.41 -0.61 6.67
CA GLU A 84 1.98 0.08 7.88
C GLU A 84 2.11 1.57 7.63
N ILE A 85 1.04 2.30 7.90
CA ILE A 85 1.02 3.74 7.68
C ILE A 85 0.71 4.41 9.02
N SER A 86 1.54 5.35 9.41
CA SER A 86 1.39 6.07 10.67
C SER A 86 0.78 7.44 10.45
N GLU A 87 0.10 7.94 11.48
CA GLU A 87 -0.48 9.30 11.50
C GLU A 87 -1.45 9.52 10.35
N VAL A 88 -2.36 8.56 10.14
CA VAL A 88 -3.36 8.62 9.09
C VAL A 88 -4.71 8.22 9.65
N GLU A 89 -5.77 8.80 9.11
CA GLU A 89 -7.13 8.44 9.49
C GLU A 89 -7.56 7.16 8.79
N LEU A 90 -8.31 6.32 9.49
CA LEU A 90 -8.81 5.07 8.93
C LEU A 90 -9.62 5.31 7.67
N GLU A 91 -10.44 6.35 7.66
CA GLU A 91 -11.27 6.68 6.50
C GLU A 91 -10.45 6.99 5.26
N ALA A 92 -9.28 7.63 5.43
CA ALA A 92 -8.41 7.92 4.29
C ALA A 92 -7.90 6.63 3.66
N ILE A 93 -7.55 5.64 4.48
CA ILE A 93 -7.11 4.33 3.99
C ILE A 93 -8.26 3.62 3.28
N GLN A 94 -9.45 3.62 3.88
CA GLN A 94 -10.59 2.92 3.30
C GLN A 94 -11.00 3.52 1.96
N ARG A 95 -10.83 4.82 1.78
CA ARG A 95 -11.14 5.49 0.51
C ARG A 95 -10.23 5.07 -0.63
N LEU A 96 -9.06 4.50 -0.34
CA LEU A 96 -8.17 4.01 -1.40
C LEU A 96 -8.83 2.87 -2.20
N ALA A 97 -9.72 2.11 -1.59
CA ALA A 97 -10.35 0.95 -2.23
C ALA A 97 -11.64 1.30 -2.97
N VAL A 98 -12.03 2.55 -3.01
CA VAL A 98 -13.29 2.97 -3.64
C VAL A 98 -13.07 3.32 -5.10
#